data_6e1e5c410823507e01908334a5d46438
#
_entry.id   6e1e5c410823507e01908334a5d46438
#
_cell.length_a   1.000
_cell.length_b   1.000
_cell.length_c   1.000
_cell.angle_alpha   90.00
_cell.angle_beta   90.00
_cell.angle_gamma   90.00
#
_symmetry.space_group_name_H-M   'P 1'
#
loop_
_entity.id
_entity.type
_entity.pdbx_description
1 polymer ?
#
loop_
_entity_poly.entity_id
_entity_poly.type
_entity_poly.pdbx_seq_one_letter_code
_entity_poly.pdbx_strand_id
1 'polypeptide(L)'
;MVIRVCALFLFLTTAVSVIAQDAGAEKTEAPKLETTIEKASYAIGFNFAKKLQNDGLTPDVKALTAGIAAALAGEESALSEEEIKAVFAKLQADMQKLAGEKAVKTLEAGKAFLEENKKTDGIKVTKSGLQYLVIKEGTGATPTKASTVTTHYRGTFIDGKKFDSSYAGDEPTATEEPISFPVTGVIKGWTEALQLMKVGAKYRLFVPSDLAYGEAGRPSIAPNSVLIFDIELVASK
;
A
#
# COMPACT_ATOMS: atom_id res chain seq x y z
N MET A 1 -78.42 -19.63 -29.13
CA MET A 1 -77.58 -18.37 -29.05
C MET A 1 -76.70 -18.52 -27.83
N VAL A 2 -75.50 -19.05 -28.04
CA VAL A 2 -74.57 -19.45 -26.94
C VAL A 2 -73.38 -18.48 -26.98
N ILE A 3 -73.26 -17.68 -25.97
CA ILE A 3 -72.17 -16.71 -25.83
C ILE A 3 -71.01 -17.44 -25.09
N ARG A 4 -69.88 -17.65 -25.80
CA ARG A 4 -68.62 -18.14 -25.21
C ARG A 4 -67.87 -16.97 -24.55
N VAL A 5 -67.68 -17.08 -23.25
CA VAL A 5 -66.78 -16.20 -22.49
C VAL A 5 -65.40 -16.85 -22.49
N CYS A 6 -64.45 -16.21 -23.17
CA CYS A 6 -63.00 -16.56 -23.08
C CYS A 6 -62.40 -15.88 -21.84
N ALA A 7 -62.00 -16.69 -20.87
CA ALA A 7 -61.23 -16.23 -19.73
C ALA A 7 -59.74 -16.15 -20.14
N LEU A 8 -59.19 -14.94 -20.14
CA LEU A 8 -57.78 -14.66 -20.41
C LEU A 8 -57.04 -14.77 -19.07
N PHE A 9 -56.26 -15.85 -18.87
CA PHE A 9 -55.35 -15.95 -17.74
C PHE A 9 -54.10 -15.14 -18.04
N LEU A 10 -53.94 -14.00 -17.33
CA LEU A 10 -52.73 -13.19 -17.36
C LEU A 10 -51.75 -13.75 -16.33
N PHE A 11 -50.71 -14.46 -16.80
CA PHE A 11 -49.59 -14.84 -15.96
C PHE A 11 -48.71 -13.61 -15.68
N LEU A 12 -48.78 -13.11 -14.44
CA LEU A 12 -47.93 -12.06 -13.95
C LEU A 12 -46.63 -12.72 -13.46
N THR A 13 -45.59 -12.75 -14.31
CA THR A 13 -44.24 -13.10 -13.90
C THR A 13 -43.62 -11.93 -13.19
N THR A 14 -43.55 -11.96 -11.86
CA THR A 14 -42.79 -11.02 -11.07
C THR A 14 -41.30 -11.32 -11.24
N ALA A 15 -40.64 -10.59 -12.11
CA ALA A 15 -39.18 -10.52 -12.15
C ALA A 15 -38.71 -9.83 -10.87
N VAL A 16 -38.13 -10.60 -9.96
CA VAL A 16 -37.37 -10.05 -8.81
C VAL A 16 -36.08 -9.51 -9.38
N SER A 17 -36.05 -8.21 -9.66
CA SER A 17 -34.81 -7.49 -9.93
C SER A 17 -34.02 -7.39 -8.63
N VAL A 18 -32.96 -8.18 -8.52
CA VAL A 18 -31.93 -7.98 -7.52
C VAL A 18 -31.23 -6.67 -7.88
N ILE A 19 -31.64 -5.59 -7.21
CA ILE A 19 -30.91 -4.33 -7.27
C ILE A 19 -29.65 -4.54 -6.41
N ALA A 20 -28.53 -4.78 -7.08
CA ALA A 20 -27.21 -4.58 -6.45
C ALA A 20 -27.14 -3.11 -6.05
N GLN A 21 -27.25 -2.83 -4.75
CA GLN A 21 -26.96 -1.53 -4.20
C GLN A 21 -25.46 -1.29 -4.36
N ASP A 22 -25.13 -0.66 -5.49
CA ASP A 22 -23.86 0.02 -5.67
C ASP A 22 -23.86 1.19 -4.67
N ALA A 23 -23.05 1.06 -3.61
CA ALA A 23 -22.82 2.13 -2.64
C ALA A 23 -21.95 3.20 -3.31
N GLY A 24 -22.51 3.85 -4.32
CA GLY A 24 -21.96 5.05 -4.91
C GLY A 24 -21.92 6.13 -3.84
N ALA A 25 -20.73 6.49 -3.37
CA ALA A 25 -20.53 7.65 -2.53
C ALA A 25 -21.07 8.86 -3.31
N GLU A 26 -22.23 9.36 -2.91
CA GLU A 26 -22.78 10.62 -3.37
C GLU A 26 -21.68 11.66 -3.17
N LYS A 27 -21.22 12.30 -4.25
CA LYS A 27 -20.27 13.41 -4.14
C LYS A 27 -21.01 14.54 -3.42
N THR A 28 -20.80 14.64 -2.11
CA THR A 28 -21.24 15.80 -1.34
C THR A 28 -20.54 17.03 -1.91
N GLU A 29 -21.31 18.06 -2.30
CA GLU A 29 -20.74 19.36 -2.65
C GLU A 29 -19.84 19.83 -1.50
N ALA A 30 -18.67 20.36 -1.87
CA ALA A 30 -17.75 20.87 -0.85
C ALA A 30 -18.45 21.97 -0.02
N PRO A 31 -18.43 21.87 1.31
CA PRO A 31 -19.09 22.85 2.15
C PRO A 31 -18.46 24.23 1.97
N LYS A 32 -19.25 25.30 1.96
CA LYS A 32 -18.73 26.67 2.06
C LYS A 32 -18.15 26.87 3.45
N LEU A 33 -16.84 27.07 3.53
CA LEU A 33 -16.09 27.31 4.75
C LEU A 33 -15.64 28.76 4.76
N GLU A 34 -16.28 29.60 5.56
CA GLU A 34 -16.02 31.05 5.58
C GLU A 34 -15.11 31.43 6.75
N THR A 35 -15.43 30.96 7.94
CA THR A 35 -14.70 31.27 9.17
C THR A 35 -13.50 30.36 9.43
N THR A 36 -12.56 30.85 10.24
CA THR A 36 -11.39 30.06 10.67
C THR A 36 -11.82 28.80 11.41
N ILE A 37 -12.86 28.87 12.24
CA ILE A 37 -13.34 27.70 13.01
C ILE A 37 -13.96 26.64 12.10
N GLU A 38 -14.72 27.02 11.08
CA GLU A 38 -15.26 26.07 10.10
C GLU A 38 -14.16 25.36 9.33
N LYS A 39 -13.16 26.11 8.86
CA LYS A 39 -11.99 25.55 8.16
C LYS A 39 -11.20 24.59 9.05
N ALA A 40 -10.98 24.95 10.31
CA ALA A 40 -10.29 24.11 11.28
C ALA A 40 -11.08 22.84 11.59
N SER A 41 -12.39 22.95 11.83
CA SER A 41 -13.27 21.80 12.09
C SER A 41 -13.30 20.82 10.91
N TYR A 42 -13.42 21.35 9.70
CA TYR A 42 -13.36 20.54 8.48
C TYR A 42 -12.01 19.82 8.35
N ALA A 43 -10.91 20.53 8.56
CA ALA A 43 -9.57 19.95 8.46
C ALA A 43 -9.33 18.84 9.50
N ILE A 44 -9.84 19.03 10.73
CA ILE A 44 -9.79 17.99 11.79
C ILE A 44 -10.56 16.76 11.35
N GLY A 45 -11.82 16.91 10.90
CA GLY A 45 -12.65 15.80 10.45
C GLY A 45 -12.04 15.06 9.25
N PHE A 46 -11.52 15.81 8.27
CA PHE A 46 -10.87 15.25 7.08
C PHE A 46 -9.62 14.44 7.44
N ASN A 47 -8.75 14.98 8.28
CA ASN A 47 -7.51 14.29 8.69
C ASN A 47 -7.81 13.07 9.57
N PHE A 48 -8.84 13.16 10.43
CA PHE A 48 -9.27 12.03 11.24
C PHE A 48 -9.82 10.89 10.36
N ALA A 49 -10.70 11.21 9.40
CA ALA A 49 -11.22 10.21 8.46
C ALA A 49 -10.12 9.58 7.61
N LYS A 50 -9.15 10.38 7.13
CA LYS A 50 -7.95 9.86 6.42
C LYS A 50 -7.13 8.90 7.29
N LYS A 51 -6.95 9.23 8.57
CA LYS A 51 -6.25 8.35 9.49
C LYS A 51 -6.98 7.02 9.64
N LEU A 52 -8.29 7.02 9.86
CA LEU A 52 -9.09 5.79 9.94
C LEU A 52 -8.96 4.93 8.67
N GLN A 53 -9.02 5.54 7.48
CA GLN A 53 -8.83 4.85 6.22
C GLN A 53 -7.43 4.23 6.08
N ASN A 54 -6.39 4.97 6.48
CA ASN A 54 -5.01 4.46 6.47
C ASN A 54 -4.83 3.28 7.43
N ASP A 55 -5.54 3.31 8.57
CA ASP A 55 -5.57 2.21 9.55
C ASP A 55 -6.46 1.03 9.09
N GLY A 56 -7.05 1.12 7.87
CA GLY A 56 -7.90 0.07 7.28
C GLY A 56 -9.34 0.06 7.76
N LEU A 57 -9.78 1.12 8.45
CA LEU A 57 -11.14 1.28 8.94
C LEU A 57 -12.00 2.05 7.95
N THR A 58 -13.20 1.53 7.67
CA THR A 58 -14.25 2.26 6.93
C THR A 58 -15.41 2.49 7.89
N PRO A 59 -15.44 3.65 8.60
CA PRO A 59 -16.48 3.93 9.58
C PRO A 59 -17.82 4.21 8.90
N ASP A 60 -18.91 3.86 9.58
CA ASP A 60 -20.24 4.42 9.28
C ASP A 60 -20.24 5.91 9.64
N VAL A 61 -20.35 6.76 8.62
CA VAL A 61 -20.25 8.22 8.77
C VAL A 61 -21.35 8.77 9.67
N LYS A 62 -22.58 8.22 9.54
CA LYS A 62 -23.72 8.65 10.33
C LYS A 62 -23.54 8.34 11.82
N ALA A 63 -23.10 7.13 12.14
CA ALA A 63 -22.83 6.72 13.51
C ALA A 63 -21.65 7.51 14.10
N LEU A 64 -20.58 7.71 13.33
CA LEU A 64 -19.42 8.48 13.76
C LEU A 64 -19.77 9.93 14.09
N THR A 65 -20.51 10.60 13.20
CA THR A 65 -20.93 12.00 13.42
C THR A 65 -21.92 12.14 14.56
N ALA A 66 -22.82 11.16 14.77
CA ALA A 66 -23.72 11.14 15.92
C ALA A 66 -22.95 11.05 17.24
N GLY A 67 -21.93 10.17 17.32
CA GLY A 67 -21.08 10.08 18.50
C GLY A 67 -20.30 11.36 18.80
N ILE A 68 -19.76 12.01 17.75
CA ILE A 68 -19.09 13.32 17.89
C ILE A 68 -20.07 14.38 18.41
N ALA A 69 -21.27 14.44 17.84
CA ALA A 69 -22.29 15.43 18.25
C ALA A 69 -22.71 15.25 19.72
N ALA A 70 -22.99 14.01 20.14
CA ALA A 70 -23.34 13.69 21.52
C ALA A 70 -22.24 14.11 22.51
N ALA A 71 -20.98 13.76 22.18
CA ALA A 71 -19.84 14.12 23.03
C ALA A 71 -19.64 15.64 23.15
N LEU A 72 -19.81 16.40 22.05
CA LEU A 72 -19.73 17.87 22.07
C LEU A 72 -20.90 18.54 22.81
N ALA A 73 -22.08 17.89 22.85
CA ALA A 73 -23.23 18.31 23.61
C ALA A 73 -23.15 17.99 25.13
N GLY A 74 -22.13 17.22 25.55
CA GLY A 74 -21.97 16.74 26.91
C GLY A 74 -22.98 15.66 27.29
N GLU A 75 -23.54 14.96 26.32
CA GLU A 75 -24.45 13.83 26.51
C GLU A 75 -23.65 12.56 26.92
N GLU A 76 -24.33 11.66 27.63
CA GLU A 76 -23.77 10.35 27.92
C GLU A 76 -23.67 9.48 26.63
N SER A 77 -22.72 8.57 26.60
CA SER A 77 -22.57 7.62 25.50
C SER A 77 -23.82 6.74 25.37
N ALA A 78 -24.29 6.55 24.12
CA ALA A 78 -25.35 5.59 23.81
C ALA A 78 -24.94 4.13 24.04
N LEU A 79 -23.64 3.86 24.24
CA LEU A 79 -23.08 2.53 24.52
C LEU A 79 -22.49 2.54 25.93
N SER A 80 -22.72 1.45 26.69
CA SER A 80 -22.06 1.21 27.96
C SER A 80 -20.55 0.98 27.78
N GLU A 81 -19.77 1.12 28.86
CA GLU A 81 -18.33 0.86 28.82
C GLU A 81 -18.01 -0.59 28.41
N GLU A 82 -18.83 -1.55 28.85
CA GLU A 82 -18.70 -2.95 28.48
C GLU A 82 -18.94 -3.18 26.97
N GLU A 83 -19.98 -2.54 26.41
CA GLU A 83 -20.27 -2.62 24.99
C GLU A 83 -19.14 -1.99 24.15
N ILE A 84 -18.64 -0.84 24.55
CA ILE A 84 -17.50 -0.17 23.90
C ILE A 84 -16.29 -1.10 23.89
N LYS A 85 -15.94 -1.69 25.04
CA LYS A 85 -14.82 -2.61 25.17
C LYS A 85 -14.98 -3.86 24.30
N ALA A 86 -16.18 -4.44 24.29
CA ALA A 86 -16.49 -5.62 23.48
C ALA A 86 -16.38 -5.34 21.97
N VAL A 87 -16.92 -4.19 21.51
CA VAL A 87 -16.85 -3.77 20.10
C VAL A 87 -15.41 -3.54 19.66
N PHE A 88 -14.59 -2.84 20.47
CA PHE A 88 -13.18 -2.63 20.11
C PHE A 88 -12.37 -3.92 20.12
N ALA A 89 -12.61 -4.85 21.05
CA ALA A 89 -11.96 -6.15 21.07
C ALA A 89 -12.28 -6.95 19.79
N LYS A 90 -13.57 -6.97 19.38
CA LYS A 90 -14.00 -7.62 18.15
C LYS A 90 -13.38 -6.96 16.93
N LEU A 91 -13.41 -5.64 16.83
CA LEU A 91 -12.83 -4.88 15.72
C LEU A 91 -11.33 -5.20 15.59
N GLN A 92 -10.59 -5.22 16.68
CA GLN A 92 -9.17 -5.56 16.69
C GLN A 92 -8.92 -6.99 16.17
N ALA A 93 -9.73 -7.95 16.59
CA ALA A 93 -9.61 -9.33 16.12
C ALA A 93 -9.90 -9.45 14.61
N ASP A 94 -10.96 -8.78 14.12
CA ASP A 94 -11.32 -8.77 12.71
C ASP A 94 -10.21 -8.10 11.86
N MET A 95 -9.62 -7.00 12.33
CA MET A 95 -8.50 -6.33 11.66
C MET A 95 -7.24 -7.21 11.62
N GLN A 96 -6.91 -7.91 12.72
CA GLN A 96 -5.78 -8.84 12.75
C GLN A 96 -5.97 -9.98 11.75
N LYS A 97 -7.17 -10.53 11.65
CA LYS A 97 -7.51 -11.58 10.68
C LYS A 97 -7.32 -11.08 9.24
N LEU A 98 -7.88 -9.92 8.90
CA LEU A 98 -7.74 -9.32 7.58
C LEU A 98 -6.27 -9.00 7.22
N ALA A 99 -5.50 -8.50 8.19
CA ALA A 99 -4.07 -8.25 8.00
C ALA A 99 -3.30 -9.55 7.74
N GLY A 100 -3.61 -10.63 8.46
CA GLY A 100 -3.04 -11.96 8.25
C GLY A 100 -3.36 -12.51 6.85
N GLU A 101 -4.62 -12.46 6.44
CA GLU A 101 -5.04 -12.91 5.10
C GLU A 101 -4.34 -12.10 3.99
N LYS A 102 -4.22 -10.79 4.16
CA LYS A 102 -3.49 -9.93 3.23
C LYS A 102 -2.01 -10.26 3.18
N ALA A 103 -1.38 -10.51 4.33
CA ALA A 103 0.03 -10.90 4.42
C ALA A 103 0.32 -12.21 3.67
N VAL A 104 -0.57 -13.22 3.80
CA VAL A 104 -0.47 -14.49 3.06
C VAL A 104 -0.59 -14.26 1.57
N LYS A 105 -1.59 -13.51 1.12
CA LYS A 105 -1.76 -13.17 -0.31
C LYS A 105 -0.55 -12.45 -0.89
N THR A 106 0.01 -11.50 -0.12
CA THR A 106 1.21 -10.77 -0.53
C THR A 106 2.41 -11.70 -0.68
N LEU A 107 2.59 -12.64 0.27
CA LEU A 107 3.66 -13.65 0.20
C LEU A 107 3.54 -14.54 -1.04
N GLU A 108 2.32 -15.05 -1.30
CA GLU A 108 2.07 -15.93 -2.44
C GLU A 108 2.29 -15.19 -3.77
N ALA A 109 1.75 -13.98 -3.90
CA ALA A 109 1.97 -13.15 -5.08
C ALA A 109 3.45 -12.83 -5.29
N GLY A 110 4.17 -12.50 -4.21
CA GLY A 110 5.61 -12.23 -4.25
C GLY A 110 6.42 -13.46 -4.69
N LYS A 111 6.12 -14.64 -4.14
CA LYS A 111 6.77 -15.90 -4.56
C LYS A 111 6.50 -16.21 -6.02
N ALA A 112 5.25 -16.12 -6.47
CA ALA A 112 4.88 -16.36 -7.86
C ALA A 112 5.60 -15.39 -8.81
N PHE A 113 5.65 -14.09 -8.44
CA PHE A 113 6.38 -13.08 -9.20
C PHE A 113 7.87 -13.44 -9.33
N LEU A 114 8.56 -13.77 -8.25
CA LEU A 114 9.99 -14.10 -8.27
C LEU A 114 10.27 -15.38 -9.06
N GLU A 115 9.40 -16.40 -8.96
CA GLU A 115 9.50 -17.63 -9.73
C GLU A 115 9.37 -17.40 -11.23
N GLU A 116 8.52 -16.48 -11.66
CA GLU A 116 8.40 -16.10 -13.06
C GLU A 116 9.55 -15.19 -13.50
N ASN A 117 9.90 -14.20 -12.69
CA ASN A 117 10.93 -13.21 -13.00
C ASN A 117 12.31 -13.85 -13.25
N LYS A 118 12.68 -14.88 -12.50
CA LYS A 118 13.98 -15.59 -12.69
C LYS A 118 14.12 -16.28 -14.05
N LYS A 119 13.02 -16.49 -14.79
CA LYS A 119 13.03 -17.06 -16.14
C LYS A 119 13.27 -15.99 -17.21
N THR A 120 13.16 -14.71 -16.83
CA THR A 120 13.39 -13.59 -17.76
C THR A 120 14.85 -13.50 -18.14
N ASP A 121 15.14 -13.32 -19.42
CA ASP A 121 16.50 -13.20 -19.91
C ASP A 121 17.28 -12.07 -19.22
N GLY A 122 18.54 -12.35 -18.90
CA GLY A 122 19.43 -11.41 -18.19
C GLY A 122 19.25 -11.34 -16.67
N ILE A 123 18.21 -11.95 -16.10
CA ILE A 123 18.04 -12.01 -14.63
C ILE A 123 19.06 -12.97 -14.02
N LYS A 124 19.78 -12.49 -13.02
CA LYS A 124 20.71 -13.27 -12.20
C LYS A 124 20.11 -13.48 -10.81
N VAL A 125 20.34 -14.67 -10.24
CA VAL A 125 19.83 -15.04 -8.91
C VAL A 125 21.01 -15.41 -8.01
N THR A 126 21.06 -14.81 -6.84
CA THR A 126 22.10 -15.13 -5.84
C THR A 126 21.67 -16.29 -4.93
N LYS A 127 22.58 -16.76 -4.09
CA LYS A 127 22.29 -17.83 -3.12
C LYS A 127 21.25 -17.45 -2.06
N SER A 128 21.11 -16.16 -1.76
CA SER A 128 20.11 -15.64 -0.81
C SER A 128 18.71 -15.53 -1.42
N GLY A 129 18.57 -15.70 -2.74
CA GLY A 129 17.33 -15.50 -3.47
C GLY A 129 17.14 -14.07 -4.00
N LEU A 130 18.10 -13.16 -3.78
CA LEU A 130 18.09 -11.86 -4.42
C LEU A 130 18.16 -12.05 -5.94
N GLN A 131 17.29 -11.40 -6.69
CA GLN A 131 17.35 -11.39 -8.15
C GLN A 131 17.74 -9.99 -8.62
N TYR A 132 18.52 -9.92 -9.69
CA TYR A 132 18.94 -8.63 -10.25
C TYR A 132 19.16 -8.68 -11.75
N LEU A 133 18.95 -7.54 -12.39
CA LEU A 133 19.25 -7.28 -13.79
C LEU A 133 20.30 -6.18 -13.86
N VAL A 134 21.35 -6.41 -14.62
CA VAL A 134 22.36 -5.39 -14.94
C VAL A 134 21.84 -4.53 -16.08
N ILE A 135 21.44 -3.29 -15.80
CA ILE A 135 20.99 -2.33 -16.82
C ILE A 135 22.19 -1.65 -17.46
N LYS A 136 23.20 -1.30 -16.63
CA LYS A 136 24.45 -0.66 -17.06
C LYS A 136 25.58 -1.17 -16.19
N GLU A 137 26.65 -1.59 -16.80
CA GLU A 137 27.89 -1.95 -16.07
C GLU A 137 28.63 -0.69 -15.60
N GLY A 138 29.21 -0.76 -14.40
CA GLY A 138 30.10 0.24 -13.89
C GLY A 138 31.56 -0.12 -14.15
N THR A 139 32.41 0.91 -14.12
CA THR A 139 33.87 0.74 -14.33
C THR A 139 34.70 1.11 -13.09
N GLY A 140 34.07 1.69 -12.06
CA GLY A 140 34.76 2.11 -10.85
C GLY A 140 34.95 0.98 -9.84
N ALA A 141 35.31 1.36 -8.61
CA ALA A 141 35.56 0.43 -7.51
C ALA A 141 34.24 -0.27 -7.07
N THR A 142 34.36 -1.50 -6.58
CA THR A 142 33.25 -2.23 -5.95
C THR A 142 33.22 -1.89 -4.45
N PRO A 143 32.06 -1.48 -3.89
CA PRO A 143 31.92 -1.22 -2.45
C PRO A 143 32.18 -2.46 -1.60
N THR A 144 32.66 -2.25 -0.40
CA THR A 144 32.74 -3.25 0.67
C THR A 144 31.65 -3.01 1.73
N LYS A 145 31.51 -3.90 2.70
CA LYS A 145 30.61 -3.68 3.85
C LYS A 145 30.94 -2.42 4.66
N ALA A 146 32.21 -2.00 4.67
CA ALA A 146 32.66 -0.81 5.40
C ALA A 146 32.45 0.49 4.63
N SER A 147 32.07 0.43 3.37
CA SER A 147 31.92 1.58 2.50
C SER A 147 30.66 2.37 2.81
N THR A 148 30.70 3.67 2.52
CA THR A 148 29.55 4.56 2.35
C THR A 148 29.34 4.74 0.85
N VAL A 149 28.15 4.44 0.36
CA VAL A 149 27.76 4.58 -1.05
C VAL A 149 26.88 5.79 -1.25
N THR A 150 26.96 6.38 -2.43
CA THR A 150 26.07 7.46 -2.88
C THR A 150 25.31 6.94 -4.09
N THR A 151 23.97 6.96 -4.05
CA THR A 151 23.10 6.34 -5.04
C THR A 151 21.95 7.24 -5.44
N HIS A 152 21.53 7.13 -6.70
CA HIS A 152 20.14 7.39 -7.07
C HIS A 152 19.35 6.08 -7.00
N TYR A 153 18.10 6.16 -6.56
CA TYR A 153 17.26 4.97 -6.54
C TYR A 153 15.78 5.30 -6.70
N ARG A 154 15.03 4.31 -7.18
CA ARG A 154 13.57 4.28 -7.22
C ARG A 154 13.09 2.94 -6.74
N GLY A 155 12.22 2.94 -5.72
CA GLY A 155 11.59 1.75 -5.15
C GLY A 155 10.13 1.63 -5.54
N THR A 156 9.75 0.47 -6.08
CA THR A 156 8.38 0.14 -6.46
C THR A 156 7.96 -1.22 -5.92
N PHE A 157 6.66 -1.43 -5.78
CA PHE A 157 6.07 -2.75 -5.58
C PHE A 157 5.98 -3.52 -6.90
N ILE A 158 5.58 -4.79 -6.83
CA ILE A 158 5.38 -5.65 -8.02
C ILE A 158 4.27 -5.15 -8.95
N ASP A 159 3.33 -4.34 -8.47
CA ASP A 159 2.29 -3.67 -9.26
C ASP A 159 2.76 -2.37 -9.93
N GLY A 160 4.03 -2.00 -9.75
CA GLY A 160 4.65 -0.79 -10.29
C GLY A 160 4.42 0.48 -9.47
N LYS A 161 3.63 0.44 -8.40
CA LYS A 161 3.39 1.61 -7.54
C LYS A 161 4.67 2.00 -6.82
N LYS A 162 5.09 3.26 -6.98
CA LYS A 162 6.25 3.83 -6.30
C LYS A 162 5.96 4.03 -4.81
N PHE A 163 6.89 3.62 -3.94
CA PHE A 163 6.82 3.86 -2.50
C PHE A 163 7.93 4.75 -1.98
N ASP A 164 9.08 4.79 -2.68
CA ASP A 164 10.23 5.60 -2.29
C ASP A 164 11.11 5.93 -3.51
N SER A 165 11.82 7.06 -3.49
CA SER A 165 12.73 7.46 -4.56
C SER A 165 13.62 8.60 -4.11
N SER A 166 14.82 8.69 -4.64
CA SER A 166 15.72 9.85 -4.52
C SER A 166 15.43 10.93 -5.56
N TYR A 167 14.47 10.71 -6.46
CA TYR A 167 14.10 11.65 -7.53
C TYR A 167 12.58 11.58 -7.84
N ALA A 168 12.06 12.64 -8.44
CA ALA A 168 10.61 12.77 -8.67
C ALA A 168 10.11 12.01 -9.90
N GLY A 169 10.84 12.08 -11.02
CA GLY A 169 10.48 11.53 -12.32
C GLY A 169 10.75 10.03 -12.48
N ASP A 170 10.93 9.60 -13.71
CA ASP A 170 11.29 8.22 -14.05
C ASP A 170 12.81 8.00 -14.04
N GLU A 171 13.59 9.04 -14.26
CA GLU A 171 15.06 9.06 -14.19
C GLU A 171 15.50 10.29 -13.38
N PRO A 172 16.68 10.21 -12.68
CA PRO A 172 17.21 11.36 -11.96
C PRO A 172 17.61 12.47 -12.91
N THR A 173 17.34 13.71 -12.52
CA THR A 173 17.78 14.91 -13.22
C THR A 173 19.09 15.44 -12.65
N ALA A 174 19.76 16.33 -13.35
CA ALA A 174 21.01 16.94 -12.90
C ALA A 174 20.86 17.80 -11.62
N THR A 175 19.63 18.17 -11.26
CA THR A 175 19.33 18.99 -10.06
C THR A 175 18.91 18.15 -8.84
N GLU A 176 18.73 16.84 -9.00
CA GLU A 176 18.35 15.94 -7.91
C GLU A 176 19.61 15.34 -7.27
N GLU A 177 19.74 15.51 -5.98
CA GLU A 177 20.91 15.06 -5.23
C GLU A 177 20.83 13.56 -4.91
N PRO A 178 21.87 12.77 -5.22
CA PRO A 178 21.90 11.37 -4.81
C PRO A 178 22.06 11.25 -3.30
N ILE A 179 21.55 10.17 -2.72
CA ILE A 179 21.53 9.95 -1.27
C ILE A 179 22.66 9.01 -0.86
N SER A 180 23.31 9.32 0.27
CA SER A 180 24.40 8.51 0.80
C SER A 180 23.95 7.60 1.93
N PHE A 181 24.39 6.34 1.90
CA PHE A 181 24.09 5.31 2.90
C PHE A 181 25.36 4.51 3.24
N PRO A 182 25.58 4.13 4.53
CA PRO A 182 26.46 3.04 4.85
C PRO A 182 25.95 1.74 4.23
N VAL A 183 26.80 0.92 3.62
CA VAL A 183 26.40 -0.35 2.98
C VAL A 183 25.69 -1.28 3.96
N THR A 184 26.01 -1.24 5.24
CA THR A 184 25.36 -2.01 6.31
C THR A 184 24.13 -1.32 6.93
N GLY A 185 23.82 -0.08 6.53
CA GLY A 185 22.70 0.72 7.06
C GLY A 185 21.40 0.57 6.25
N VAL A 186 21.40 -0.27 5.24
CA VAL A 186 20.25 -0.50 4.35
C VAL A 186 19.71 -1.94 4.50
N ILE A 187 18.62 -2.28 3.81
CA ILE A 187 18.06 -3.64 3.81
C ILE A 187 19.09 -4.66 3.29
N LYS A 188 18.95 -5.92 3.73
CA LYS A 188 19.92 -7.00 3.40
C LYS A 188 20.13 -7.16 1.90
N GLY A 189 19.05 -7.07 1.11
CA GLY A 189 19.14 -7.18 -0.35
C GLY A 189 20.00 -6.07 -0.98
N TRP A 190 19.94 -4.85 -0.47
CA TRP A 190 20.81 -3.76 -0.90
C TRP A 190 22.25 -3.96 -0.45
N THR A 191 22.46 -4.36 0.81
CA THR A 191 23.81 -4.68 1.33
C THR A 191 24.50 -5.72 0.46
N GLU A 192 23.77 -6.73 -0.02
CA GLU A 192 24.30 -7.76 -0.91
C GLU A 192 24.54 -7.19 -2.33
N ALA A 193 23.54 -6.54 -2.92
CA ALA A 193 23.61 -6.02 -4.28
C ALA A 193 24.73 -5.00 -4.48
N LEU A 194 24.89 -4.07 -3.53
CA LEU A 194 25.93 -3.03 -3.61
C LEU A 194 27.35 -3.60 -3.68
N GLN A 195 27.59 -4.76 -3.08
CA GLN A 195 28.88 -5.47 -3.16
C GLN A 195 29.08 -6.24 -4.47
N LEU A 196 28.03 -6.34 -5.32
CA LEU A 196 28.11 -6.88 -6.68
C LEU A 196 28.24 -5.77 -7.73
N MET A 197 27.93 -4.52 -7.36
CA MET A 197 27.95 -3.36 -8.26
C MET A 197 29.33 -2.72 -8.28
N LYS A 198 29.69 -2.10 -9.40
CA LYS A 198 30.81 -1.16 -9.51
C LYS A 198 30.27 0.27 -9.58
N VAL A 199 31.03 1.24 -9.11
CA VAL A 199 30.69 2.66 -9.28
C VAL A 199 30.45 2.97 -10.76
N GLY A 200 29.35 3.66 -11.07
CA GLY A 200 28.85 3.92 -12.41
C GLY A 200 27.84 2.89 -12.93
N ALA A 201 27.59 1.80 -12.19
CA ALA A 201 26.60 0.78 -12.58
C ALA A 201 25.18 1.22 -12.25
N LYS A 202 24.21 0.70 -13.06
CA LYS A 202 22.76 0.76 -12.79
C LYS A 202 22.20 -0.66 -12.81
N TYR A 203 21.61 -1.08 -11.69
CA TYR A 203 21.00 -2.39 -11.54
C TYR A 203 19.53 -2.25 -11.19
N ARG A 204 18.71 -3.18 -11.68
CA ARG A 204 17.36 -3.42 -11.14
C ARG A 204 17.43 -4.63 -10.22
N LEU A 205 16.99 -4.41 -8.99
CA LEU A 205 16.92 -5.46 -7.96
C LEU A 205 15.47 -5.89 -7.77
N PHE A 206 15.27 -7.19 -7.56
CA PHE A 206 14.01 -7.78 -7.12
C PHE A 206 14.29 -8.46 -5.78
N VAL A 207 13.88 -7.81 -4.72
CA VAL A 207 14.29 -8.14 -3.35
C VAL A 207 13.18 -8.93 -2.67
N PRO A 208 13.39 -10.22 -2.35
CA PRO A 208 12.46 -11.00 -1.55
C PRO A 208 12.23 -10.33 -0.20
N SER A 209 11.05 -10.54 0.38
CA SER A 209 10.68 -9.91 1.66
C SER A 209 11.68 -10.17 2.78
N ASP A 210 12.25 -11.37 2.86
CA ASP A 210 13.24 -11.77 3.88
C ASP A 210 14.55 -10.98 3.82
N LEU A 211 14.84 -10.42 2.65
CA LEU A 211 15.98 -9.54 2.40
C LEU A 211 15.57 -8.04 2.47
N ALA A 212 14.32 -7.75 2.75
CA ALA A 212 13.75 -6.41 2.89
C ALA A 212 13.16 -6.20 4.29
N TYR A 213 11.85 -6.10 4.42
CA TYR A 213 11.17 -5.78 5.70
C TYR A 213 10.41 -6.96 6.30
N GLY A 214 10.47 -8.15 5.69
CA GLY A 214 9.95 -9.41 6.21
C GLY A 214 8.45 -9.43 6.46
N GLU A 215 8.07 -10.28 7.42
CA GLU A 215 6.67 -10.47 7.85
C GLU A 215 6.10 -9.26 8.60
N ALA A 216 6.95 -8.41 9.17
CA ALA A 216 6.49 -7.22 9.88
C ALA A 216 6.07 -6.09 8.94
N GLY A 217 6.71 -5.97 7.78
CA GLY A 217 6.53 -4.82 6.90
C GLY A 217 6.99 -3.50 7.54
N ARG A 218 6.41 -2.38 7.11
CA ARG A 218 6.53 -1.04 7.74
C ARG A 218 5.31 -0.19 7.29
N PRO A 219 5.06 1.00 7.87
CA PRO A 219 3.81 1.75 7.62
C PRO A 219 3.39 1.92 6.16
N SER A 220 4.35 2.06 5.24
CA SER A 220 4.10 2.21 3.79
C SER A 220 4.33 0.92 2.99
N ILE A 221 4.78 -0.18 3.61
CA ILE A 221 5.15 -1.43 2.96
C ILE A 221 4.46 -2.59 3.67
N ALA A 222 3.52 -3.22 2.98
CA ALA A 222 2.77 -4.36 3.53
C ALA A 222 3.70 -5.52 3.92
N PRO A 223 3.32 -6.33 4.95
CA PRO A 223 4.00 -7.57 5.27
C PRO A 223 4.28 -8.43 4.04
N ASN A 224 5.44 -9.07 4.03
CA ASN A 224 5.86 -10.02 2.98
C ASN A 224 5.99 -9.43 1.56
N SER A 225 6.09 -8.11 1.42
CA SER A 225 6.21 -7.48 0.10
C SER A 225 7.57 -7.77 -0.54
N VAL A 226 7.55 -8.21 -1.79
CA VAL A 226 8.69 -8.15 -2.69
C VAL A 226 8.85 -6.71 -3.15
N LEU A 227 10.07 -6.20 -3.11
CA LEU A 227 10.39 -4.84 -3.50
C LEU A 227 11.27 -4.82 -4.74
N ILE A 228 10.99 -3.91 -5.66
CA ILE A 228 11.78 -3.69 -6.87
C ILE A 228 12.50 -2.35 -6.72
N PHE A 229 13.81 -2.34 -6.96
CA PHE A 229 14.60 -1.12 -6.92
C PHE A 229 15.41 -0.96 -8.20
N ASP A 230 15.31 0.19 -8.83
CA ASP A 230 16.34 0.66 -9.75
C ASP A 230 17.35 1.44 -8.94
N ILE A 231 18.63 1.05 -9.01
CA ILE A 231 19.72 1.67 -8.25
C ILE A 231 20.84 2.05 -9.21
N GLU A 232 21.25 3.30 -9.17
CA GLU A 232 22.45 3.80 -9.80
C GLU A 232 23.49 4.11 -8.74
N LEU A 233 24.64 3.43 -8.78
CA LEU A 233 25.74 3.62 -7.85
C LEU A 233 26.65 4.73 -8.36
N VAL A 234 26.50 5.93 -7.78
CA VAL A 234 27.22 7.16 -8.21
C VAL A 234 28.63 7.21 -7.64
N ALA A 235 28.80 6.89 -6.35
CA ALA A 235 30.09 6.92 -5.68
C ALA A 235 30.19 5.90 -4.55
N SER A 236 31.41 5.59 -4.13
CA SER A 236 31.72 4.77 -2.95
C SER A 236 32.96 5.30 -2.27
N LYS A 237 32.93 5.39 -0.95
CA LYS A 237 34.04 5.80 -0.07
C LYS A 237 34.30 4.73 0.98
#